data_a7a714c5988724e60356cb55c2d07624
#
_entry.id   a7a714c5988724e60356cb55c2d07624
#
_cell.length_a   1.000
_cell.length_b   1.000
_cell.length_c   1.000
_cell.angle_alpha   90.00
_cell.angle_beta   90.00
_cell.angle_gamma   90.00
#
_symmetry.space_group_name_H-M   'P 1'
#
loop_
_entity.id
_entity.type
_entity.pdbx_description
1 polymer ?
#
loop_
_entity_poly.entity_id
_entity_poly.type
_entity_poly.pdbx_seq_one_letter_code
_entity_poly.pdbx_strand_id
1 'polypeptide(L)'
;MKPDILLEICCGSAEDAIEAARGGADRVELNNNLFQGGLTPSIGTLEVVKAEIDIPVMAMVRPRAGGFCYTETELATARADAKALIRKGADGLVFGFLHADGTVDTERTRAFVELAEGRPCVFHRALDVVPDWKRALDELISAGVTRVLTSGQQSNVFFALETIREMIAFAGNAIEILPGAGITLENVDRVVRETGCSQVHLARHRILTDTSVANNREIYYGGCLYPPEDRIEITDREYVSAVRSRLGGSER
;
A
#
# COMPACT_ATOMS: atom_id res chain seq x y z
N MET A 1 28.90 0.81 2.69
CA MET A 1 27.83 0.36 1.79
C MET A 1 26.57 1.13 2.16
N LYS A 2 25.83 1.67 1.18
CA LYS A 2 24.48 2.18 1.47
C LYS A 2 23.63 0.98 1.95
N PRO A 3 22.78 1.14 2.97
CA PRO A 3 21.86 0.08 3.34
C PRO A 3 20.96 -0.24 2.14
N ASP A 4 20.64 -1.52 1.96
CA ASP A 4 19.71 -1.96 0.90
C ASP A 4 18.30 -1.53 1.30
N ILE A 5 17.76 -0.52 0.63
CA ILE A 5 16.45 0.05 0.92
C ILE A 5 15.41 -0.75 0.14
N LEU A 6 14.44 -1.35 0.85
CA LEU A 6 13.37 -2.10 0.22
C LEU A 6 12.42 -1.16 -0.51
N LEU A 7 12.14 -1.47 -1.77
CA LEU A 7 11.22 -0.71 -2.62
C LEU A 7 9.90 -1.46 -2.76
N GLU A 8 8.83 -0.91 -2.19
CA GLU A 8 7.47 -1.39 -2.37
C GLU A 8 6.70 -0.49 -3.34
N ILE A 9 6.01 -1.10 -4.30
CA ILE A 9 5.18 -0.40 -5.28
C ILE A 9 3.70 -0.67 -5.03
N CYS A 10 2.92 0.41 -4.98
CA CYS A 10 1.46 0.35 -4.92
C CYS A 10 0.90 0.06 -6.31
N CYS A 11 0.16 -1.03 -6.43
CA CYS A 11 -0.38 -1.56 -7.68
C CYS A 11 -1.90 -1.65 -7.63
N GLY A 12 -2.59 -1.23 -8.68
CA GLY A 12 -4.05 -1.27 -8.80
C GLY A 12 -4.57 -2.36 -9.73
N SER A 13 -3.66 -3.11 -10.38
CA SER A 13 -3.99 -4.17 -11.34
C SER A 13 -2.90 -5.25 -11.36
N ALA A 14 -3.17 -6.36 -12.05
CA ALA A 14 -2.15 -7.40 -12.28
C ALA A 14 -1.01 -6.86 -13.14
N GLU A 15 -1.31 -6.10 -14.18
CA GLU A 15 -0.30 -5.49 -15.05
C GLU A 15 0.61 -4.55 -14.27
N ASP A 16 0.06 -3.75 -13.34
CA ASP A 16 0.87 -2.90 -12.46
C ASP A 16 1.89 -3.69 -11.66
N ALA A 17 1.46 -4.80 -11.05
CA ALA A 17 2.33 -5.65 -10.24
C ALA A 17 3.44 -6.30 -11.08
N ILE A 18 3.12 -6.75 -12.29
CA ILE A 18 4.07 -7.32 -13.25
C ILE A 18 5.10 -6.27 -13.68
N GLU A 19 4.65 -5.07 -14.04
CA GLU A 19 5.54 -3.98 -14.45
C GLU A 19 6.41 -3.49 -13.28
N ALA A 20 5.86 -3.45 -12.05
CA ALA A 20 6.63 -3.12 -10.86
C ALA A 20 7.75 -4.15 -10.60
N ALA A 21 7.44 -5.45 -10.67
CA ALA A 21 8.43 -6.51 -10.49
C ALA A 21 9.51 -6.45 -11.57
N ARG A 22 9.13 -6.27 -12.84
CA ARG A 22 10.06 -6.09 -13.97
C ARG A 22 10.92 -4.82 -13.83
N GLY A 23 10.42 -3.80 -13.13
CA GLY A 23 11.15 -2.58 -12.79
C GLY A 23 12.12 -2.73 -11.62
N GLY A 24 12.13 -3.90 -10.94
CA GLY A 24 13.01 -4.18 -9.81
C GLY A 24 12.44 -3.79 -8.45
N ALA A 25 11.12 -3.76 -8.31
CA ALA A 25 10.48 -3.68 -7.00
C ALA A 25 10.84 -4.91 -6.16
N ASP A 26 11.02 -4.74 -4.86
CA ASP A 26 11.28 -5.83 -3.92
C ASP A 26 9.98 -6.44 -3.36
N ARG A 27 8.87 -5.68 -3.43
CA ARG A 27 7.55 -6.07 -2.92
C ARG A 27 6.48 -5.24 -3.62
N VAL A 28 5.28 -5.76 -3.75
CA VAL A 28 4.12 -5.01 -4.22
C VAL A 28 3.02 -5.02 -3.17
N GLU A 29 2.31 -3.89 -3.07
CA GLU A 29 1.01 -3.81 -2.41
C GLU A 29 -0.06 -3.88 -3.49
N LEU A 30 -0.86 -4.95 -3.47
CA LEU A 30 -1.88 -5.20 -4.48
C LEU A 30 -3.23 -4.67 -4.04
N ASN A 31 -3.76 -3.76 -4.80
CA ASN A 31 -5.04 -3.08 -4.61
C ASN A 31 -5.95 -3.26 -5.83
N ASN A 32 -7.11 -2.66 -5.74
CA ASN A 32 -7.98 -2.26 -6.84
C ASN A 32 -8.41 -0.80 -6.60
N ASN A 33 -8.91 -0.12 -7.62
CA ASN A 33 -9.47 1.24 -7.49
C ASN A 33 -8.56 2.23 -6.74
N LEU A 34 -7.34 2.45 -7.21
CA LEU A 34 -6.38 3.36 -6.57
C LEU A 34 -6.89 4.80 -6.44
N PHE A 35 -7.72 5.28 -7.37
CA PHE A 35 -8.35 6.60 -7.29
C PHE A 35 -9.30 6.74 -6.09
N GLN A 36 -9.79 5.63 -5.52
CA GLN A 36 -10.55 5.58 -4.27
C GLN A 36 -9.66 5.32 -3.05
N GLY A 37 -8.35 5.37 -3.22
CA GLY A 37 -7.36 5.14 -2.18
C GLY A 37 -6.98 3.68 -1.96
N GLY A 38 -7.24 2.82 -2.94
CA GLY A 38 -6.97 1.38 -2.88
C GLY A 38 -8.07 0.59 -2.15
N LEU A 39 -8.64 -0.39 -2.82
CA LEU A 39 -9.65 -1.32 -2.30
C LEU A 39 -9.14 -2.75 -2.43
N THR A 40 -9.87 -3.71 -1.84
CA THR A 40 -9.57 -5.14 -1.94
C THR A 40 -9.46 -5.58 -3.41
N PRO A 41 -8.36 -6.23 -3.84
CA PRO A 41 -8.24 -6.74 -5.20
C PRO A 41 -9.15 -7.96 -5.41
N SER A 42 -9.51 -8.24 -6.65
CA SER A 42 -10.20 -9.49 -6.96
C SER A 42 -9.28 -10.69 -6.75
N ILE A 43 -9.87 -11.84 -6.44
CA ILE A 43 -9.12 -13.10 -6.32
C ILE A 43 -8.44 -13.45 -7.65
N GLY A 44 -9.09 -13.22 -8.79
CA GLY A 44 -8.49 -13.44 -10.10
C GLY A 44 -7.25 -12.56 -10.36
N THR A 45 -7.28 -11.30 -9.92
CA THR A 45 -6.11 -10.42 -9.99
C THR A 45 -4.94 -11.00 -9.19
N LEU A 46 -5.18 -11.45 -7.95
CA LEU A 46 -4.13 -12.05 -7.12
C LEU A 46 -3.59 -13.34 -7.75
N GLU A 47 -4.45 -14.23 -8.28
CA GLU A 47 -4.02 -15.49 -8.91
C GLU A 47 -3.09 -15.23 -10.11
N VAL A 48 -3.45 -14.26 -10.96
CA VAL A 48 -2.59 -13.86 -12.10
C VAL A 48 -1.26 -13.31 -11.61
N VAL A 49 -1.27 -12.39 -10.63
CA VAL A 49 -0.05 -11.81 -10.08
C VAL A 49 0.87 -12.89 -9.52
N LYS A 50 0.33 -13.82 -8.71
CA LYS A 50 1.13 -14.89 -8.09
C LYS A 50 1.67 -15.92 -9.09
N ALA A 51 1.08 -16.01 -10.28
CA ALA A 51 1.62 -16.84 -11.36
C ALA A 51 2.74 -16.18 -12.16
N GLU A 52 2.82 -14.84 -12.15
CA GLU A 52 3.70 -14.06 -13.02
C GLU A 52 4.90 -13.43 -12.30
N ILE A 53 4.86 -13.27 -10.98
CA ILE A 53 5.95 -12.64 -10.21
C ILE A 53 6.35 -13.47 -9.00
N ASP A 54 7.65 -13.42 -8.65
CA ASP A 54 8.22 -14.15 -7.52
C ASP A 54 8.41 -13.27 -6.27
N ILE A 55 8.22 -11.94 -6.37
CA ILE A 55 8.36 -11.03 -5.23
C ILE A 55 7.11 -11.05 -4.33
N PRO A 56 7.24 -10.74 -3.04
CA PRO A 56 6.11 -10.76 -2.11
C PRO A 56 4.96 -9.83 -2.52
N VAL A 57 3.72 -10.33 -2.35
CA VAL A 57 2.47 -9.63 -2.64
C VAL A 57 1.71 -9.37 -1.35
N MET A 58 1.64 -8.11 -0.94
CA MET A 58 0.84 -7.66 0.19
C MET A 58 -0.55 -7.27 -0.33
N ALA A 59 -1.59 -8.01 0.04
CA ALA A 59 -2.94 -7.80 -0.49
C ALA A 59 -3.77 -6.87 0.40
N MET A 60 -4.35 -5.83 -0.21
CA MET A 60 -5.24 -4.91 0.49
C MET A 60 -6.55 -5.58 0.90
N VAL A 61 -6.98 -5.34 2.14
CA VAL A 61 -8.29 -5.69 2.67
C VAL A 61 -9.01 -4.42 3.10
N ARG A 62 -9.71 -3.82 2.18
CA ARG A 62 -10.47 -2.59 2.36
C ARG A 62 -11.75 -2.67 1.54
N PRO A 63 -12.91 -2.93 2.17
CA PRO A 63 -14.14 -3.30 1.46
C PRO A 63 -14.82 -2.12 0.76
N ARG A 64 -14.49 -0.88 1.11
CA ARG A 64 -15.02 0.34 0.49
C ARG A 64 -14.11 1.55 0.64
N ALA A 65 -14.35 2.57 -0.15
CA ALA A 65 -13.74 3.90 -0.01
C ALA A 65 -14.20 4.63 1.28
N GLY A 66 -13.60 5.78 1.55
CA GLY A 66 -13.88 6.60 2.73
C GLY A 66 -13.09 6.17 3.97
N GLY A 67 -13.59 6.50 5.15
CA GLY A 67 -12.91 6.24 6.44
C GLY A 67 -12.85 4.77 6.84
N PHE A 68 -12.29 4.51 8.01
CA PHE A 68 -11.85 3.19 8.45
C PHE A 68 -12.66 2.62 9.63
N CYS A 69 -13.79 3.25 9.96
CA CYS A 69 -14.78 2.73 10.90
C CYS A 69 -15.85 1.97 10.11
N TYR A 70 -15.82 0.65 10.19
CA TYR A 70 -16.67 -0.23 9.37
C TYR A 70 -17.85 -0.79 10.13
N THR A 71 -18.97 -1.02 9.41
CA THR A 71 -20.12 -1.76 9.90
C THR A 71 -19.81 -3.25 10.03
N GLU A 72 -20.67 -4.00 10.75
CA GLU A 72 -20.50 -5.45 10.87
C GLU A 72 -20.57 -6.18 9.52
N THR A 73 -21.41 -5.68 8.59
CA THR A 73 -21.50 -6.24 7.23
C THR A 73 -20.21 -6.02 6.43
N GLU A 74 -19.62 -4.82 6.53
CA GLU A 74 -18.35 -4.50 5.88
C GLU A 74 -17.20 -5.33 6.48
N LEU A 75 -17.21 -5.54 7.78
CA LEU A 75 -16.24 -6.41 8.46
C LEU A 75 -16.38 -7.87 8.08
N ALA A 76 -17.63 -8.37 7.95
CA ALA A 76 -17.87 -9.72 7.46
C ALA A 76 -17.32 -9.90 6.04
N THR A 77 -17.52 -8.90 5.17
CA THR A 77 -16.95 -8.86 3.82
C THR A 77 -15.41 -8.89 3.88
N ALA A 78 -14.81 -7.99 4.64
CA ALA A 78 -13.36 -7.92 4.79
C ALA A 78 -12.75 -9.24 5.33
N ARG A 79 -13.42 -9.91 6.29
CA ARG A 79 -13.00 -11.23 6.80
C ARG A 79 -13.06 -12.32 5.72
N ALA A 80 -14.09 -12.32 4.90
CA ALA A 80 -14.22 -13.27 3.79
C ALA A 80 -13.11 -13.06 2.75
N ASP A 81 -12.84 -11.78 2.40
CA ASP A 81 -11.77 -11.39 1.49
C ASP A 81 -10.40 -11.80 2.04
N ALA A 82 -10.07 -11.46 3.29
CA ALA A 82 -8.81 -11.81 3.93
C ALA A 82 -8.54 -13.32 3.86
N LYS A 83 -9.53 -14.14 4.25
CA LYS A 83 -9.43 -15.61 4.18
C LYS A 83 -9.22 -16.10 2.74
N ALA A 84 -9.90 -15.51 1.77
CA ALA A 84 -9.76 -15.90 0.37
C ALA A 84 -8.37 -15.53 -0.18
N LEU A 85 -7.89 -14.32 0.10
CA LEU A 85 -6.57 -13.83 -0.31
C LEU A 85 -5.44 -14.71 0.28
N ILE A 86 -5.49 -15.03 1.56
CA ILE A 86 -4.50 -15.91 2.22
C ILE A 86 -4.49 -17.30 1.59
N ARG A 87 -5.68 -17.92 1.39
CA ARG A 87 -5.78 -19.23 0.73
C ARG A 87 -5.25 -19.24 -0.70
N LYS A 88 -5.31 -18.10 -1.38
CA LYS A 88 -4.85 -17.91 -2.77
C LYS A 88 -3.41 -17.44 -2.89
N GLY A 89 -2.68 -17.42 -1.76
CA GLY A 89 -1.24 -17.24 -1.75
C GLY A 89 -0.77 -15.80 -1.60
N ALA A 90 -1.61 -14.89 -1.09
CA ALA A 90 -1.10 -13.59 -0.64
C ALA A 90 0.00 -13.78 0.42
N ASP A 91 1.11 -13.07 0.28
CA ASP A 91 2.25 -13.17 1.19
C ASP A 91 2.05 -12.36 2.47
N GLY A 92 1.04 -11.50 2.50
CA GLY A 92 0.61 -10.74 3.66
C GLY A 92 -0.66 -9.95 3.40
N LEU A 93 -1.19 -9.32 4.43
CA LEU A 93 -2.40 -8.51 4.37
C LEU A 93 -2.11 -7.04 4.71
N VAL A 94 -2.84 -6.14 4.06
CA VAL A 94 -2.83 -4.70 4.36
C VAL A 94 -4.24 -4.29 4.77
N PHE A 95 -4.40 -3.69 5.94
CA PHE A 95 -5.70 -3.29 6.48
C PHE A 95 -5.57 -2.13 7.47
N GLY A 96 -6.70 -1.63 7.98
CA GLY A 96 -6.72 -0.66 9.06
C GLY A 96 -8.14 -0.46 9.56
N PHE A 97 -8.33 -0.55 10.86
CA PHE A 97 -9.61 -0.44 11.55
C PHE A 97 -9.54 0.62 12.63
N LEU A 98 -10.45 1.57 12.59
CA LEU A 98 -10.58 2.63 13.58
C LEU A 98 -11.97 2.61 14.20
N HIS A 99 -12.05 3.06 15.43
CA HIS A 99 -13.30 3.46 16.06
C HIS A 99 -13.81 4.78 15.50
N ALA A 100 -15.04 5.15 15.82
CA ALA A 100 -15.65 6.40 15.37
C ALA A 100 -14.94 7.67 15.88
N ASP A 101 -14.20 7.55 16.98
CA ASP A 101 -13.35 8.61 17.55
C ASP A 101 -11.94 8.69 16.93
N GLY A 102 -11.65 7.85 15.94
CA GLY A 102 -10.38 7.77 15.23
C GLY A 102 -9.29 6.98 15.95
N THR A 103 -9.56 6.37 17.11
CA THR A 103 -8.61 5.49 17.77
C THR A 103 -8.53 4.12 17.10
N VAL A 104 -7.42 3.39 17.28
CA VAL A 104 -7.23 2.05 16.68
C VAL A 104 -8.22 1.05 17.30
N ASP A 105 -8.94 0.33 16.45
CA ASP A 105 -9.72 -0.84 16.86
C ASP A 105 -8.81 -2.06 17.01
N THR A 106 -8.24 -2.20 18.19
CA THR A 106 -7.25 -3.24 18.48
C THR A 106 -7.83 -4.65 18.45
N GLU A 107 -9.11 -4.82 18.78
CA GLU A 107 -9.78 -6.12 18.75
C GLU A 107 -9.90 -6.62 17.31
N ARG A 108 -10.44 -5.78 16.41
CA ARG A 108 -10.55 -6.10 14.98
C ARG A 108 -9.19 -6.27 14.34
N THR A 109 -8.23 -5.41 14.67
CA THR A 109 -6.84 -5.50 14.17
C THR A 109 -6.23 -6.86 14.53
N ARG A 110 -6.31 -7.29 15.80
CA ARG A 110 -5.79 -8.60 16.24
C ARG A 110 -6.47 -9.77 15.53
N ALA A 111 -7.79 -9.70 15.36
CA ALA A 111 -8.53 -10.73 14.64
C ALA A 111 -8.06 -10.89 13.18
N PHE A 112 -7.64 -9.80 12.52
CA PHE A 112 -7.10 -9.86 11.15
C PHE A 112 -5.65 -10.31 11.11
N VAL A 113 -4.84 -10.01 12.13
CA VAL A 113 -3.50 -10.60 12.29
C VAL A 113 -3.59 -12.12 12.43
N GLU A 114 -4.54 -12.64 13.19
CA GLU A 114 -4.79 -14.08 13.31
C GLU A 114 -5.19 -14.72 11.97
N LEU A 115 -6.03 -14.04 11.17
CA LEU A 115 -6.43 -14.50 9.83
C LEU A 115 -5.26 -14.59 8.83
N ALA A 116 -4.18 -13.86 9.06
CA ALA A 116 -3.00 -13.88 8.21
C ALA A 116 -2.14 -15.15 8.41
N GLU A 117 -2.43 -15.99 9.40
CA GLU A 117 -1.77 -17.29 9.65
C GLU A 117 -0.24 -17.17 9.75
N GLY A 118 0.24 -16.15 10.48
CA GLY A 118 1.67 -15.87 10.68
C GLY A 118 2.33 -15.09 9.52
N ARG A 119 1.60 -14.72 8.49
CA ARG A 119 2.11 -13.83 7.43
C ARG A 119 2.17 -12.38 7.89
N PRO A 120 3.05 -11.55 7.30
CA PRO A 120 3.13 -10.13 7.62
C PRO A 120 1.79 -9.40 7.49
N CYS A 121 1.51 -8.53 8.46
CA CYS A 121 0.35 -7.65 8.48
C CYS A 121 0.77 -6.20 8.47
N VAL A 122 0.24 -5.42 7.56
CA VAL A 122 0.51 -3.99 7.43
C VAL A 122 -0.73 -3.21 7.85
N PHE A 123 -0.57 -2.32 8.82
CA PHE A 123 -1.60 -1.31 9.09
C PHE A 123 -1.36 -0.13 8.15
N HIS A 124 -2.33 0.12 7.28
CA HIS A 124 -2.20 1.14 6.24
C HIS A 124 -2.34 2.57 6.78
N ARG A 125 -2.49 3.54 5.89
CA ARG A 125 -2.55 4.97 6.23
C ARG A 125 -3.73 5.40 7.12
N ALA A 126 -4.51 4.48 7.68
CA ALA A 126 -5.41 4.78 8.79
C ALA A 126 -4.65 5.35 9.99
N LEU A 127 -3.35 5.02 10.15
CA LEU A 127 -2.49 5.66 11.13
C LEU A 127 -2.40 7.19 10.94
N ASP A 128 -2.48 7.67 9.71
CA ASP A 128 -2.31 9.10 9.42
C ASP A 128 -3.46 9.97 9.95
N VAL A 129 -4.57 9.38 10.39
CA VAL A 129 -5.74 10.09 10.91
C VAL A 129 -6.04 9.81 12.39
N VAL A 130 -5.20 9.04 13.07
CA VAL A 130 -5.36 8.81 14.51
C VAL A 130 -5.01 10.06 15.34
N PRO A 131 -5.65 10.28 16.50
CA PRO A 131 -5.37 11.45 17.33
C PRO A 131 -3.98 11.42 18.00
N ASP A 132 -3.46 10.22 18.30
CA ASP A 132 -2.17 9.99 18.95
C ASP A 132 -1.45 8.80 18.30
N TRP A 133 -0.46 9.09 17.47
CA TRP A 133 0.28 8.06 16.76
C TRP A 133 1.18 7.19 17.67
N LYS A 134 1.67 7.73 18.81
CA LYS A 134 2.49 6.96 19.74
C LYS A 134 1.68 5.86 20.39
N ARG A 135 0.52 6.24 20.94
CA ARG A 135 -0.44 5.30 21.48
C ARG A 135 -0.89 4.28 20.43
N ALA A 136 -1.19 4.73 19.20
CA ALA A 136 -1.58 3.85 18.11
C ALA A 136 -0.49 2.82 17.77
N LEU A 137 0.80 3.22 17.73
CA LEU A 137 1.91 2.28 17.49
C LEU A 137 2.01 1.23 18.61
N ASP A 138 1.90 1.62 19.89
CA ASP A 138 1.90 0.67 21.02
C ASP A 138 0.74 -0.34 20.90
N GLU A 139 -0.46 0.15 20.54
CA GLU A 139 -1.64 -0.70 20.32
C GLU A 139 -1.45 -1.66 19.14
N LEU A 140 -0.85 -1.21 18.02
CA LEU A 140 -0.56 -2.03 16.85
C LEU A 140 0.52 -3.09 17.12
N ILE A 141 1.58 -2.74 17.86
CA ILE A 141 2.62 -3.68 18.31
C ILE A 141 1.97 -4.77 19.17
N SER A 142 1.15 -4.36 20.15
CA SER A 142 0.42 -5.31 21.02
C SER A 142 -0.57 -6.20 20.27
N ALA A 143 -1.11 -5.73 19.15
CA ALA A 143 -2.00 -6.50 18.28
C ALA A 143 -1.25 -7.47 17.36
N GLY A 144 0.08 -7.37 17.25
CA GLY A 144 0.91 -8.25 16.42
C GLY A 144 1.07 -7.76 14.97
N VAL A 145 0.79 -6.48 14.69
CA VAL A 145 1.05 -5.87 13.37
C VAL A 145 2.56 -5.80 13.14
N THR A 146 3.01 -6.18 11.94
CA THR A 146 4.44 -6.22 11.60
C THR A 146 4.95 -4.93 10.99
N ARG A 147 4.09 -4.14 10.34
CA ARG A 147 4.46 -2.92 9.62
C ARG A 147 3.34 -1.90 9.62
N VAL A 148 3.73 -0.63 9.56
CA VAL A 148 2.81 0.50 9.37
C VAL A 148 3.20 1.30 8.15
N LEU A 149 2.26 1.48 7.21
CA LEU A 149 2.40 2.43 6.10
C LEU A 149 1.87 3.79 6.54
N THR A 150 2.69 4.83 6.42
CA THR A 150 2.35 6.17 6.91
C THR A 150 2.96 7.29 6.07
N SER A 151 2.31 8.42 6.03
CA SER A 151 2.87 9.69 5.54
C SER A 151 3.25 10.65 6.70
N GLY A 152 3.31 10.12 7.93
CA GLY A 152 3.64 10.91 9.12
C GLY A 152 2.54 11.89 9.51
N GLN A 153 1.27 11.51 9.32
CA GLN A 153 0.08 12.35 9.58
C GLN A 153 0.00 13.62 8.72
N GLN A 154 0.67 13.64 7.57
CA GLN A 154 0.61 14.74 6.61
C GLN A 154 0.07 14.25 5.25
N SER A 155 -0.35 15.19 4.40
CA SER A 155 -0.80 14.87 3.04
C SER A 155 0.31 14.29 2.16
N ASN A 156 1.57 14.60 2.49
CA ASN A 156 2.76 14.14 1.79
C ASN A 156 3.88 13.90 2.79
N VAL A 157 4.56 12.77 2.66
CA VAL A 157 5.68 12.35 3.52
C VAL A 157 6.77 13.41 3.66
N PHE A 158 6.98 14.21 2.60
CA PHE A 158 8.01 15.23 2.58
C PHE A 158 7.78 16.37 3.59
N PHE A 159 6.55 16.56 4.03
CA PHE A 159 6.21 17.53 5.10
C PHE A 159 6.33 16.95 6.51
N ALA A 160 6.64 15.64 6.62
CA ALA A 160 6.63 14.90 7.87
C ALA A 160 7.94 14.14 8.15
N LEU A 161 9.05 14.51 7.53
CA LEU A 161 10.31 13.77 7.66
C LEU A 161 10.77 13.62 9.12
N GLU A 162 10.62 14.67 9.92
CA GLU A 162 10.90 14.64 11.36
C GLU A 162 9.99 13.67 12.10
N THR A 163 8.67 13.76 11.88
CA THR A 163 7.68 12.86 12.52
C THR A 163 7.95 11.41 12.17
N ILE A 164 8.30 11.12 10.90
CA ILE A 164 8.63 9.74 10.48
C ILE A 164 9.91 9.27 11.16
N ARG A 165 10.93 10.11 11.28
CA ARG A 165 12.14 9.81 12.03
C ARG A 165 11.84 9.49 13.50
N GLU A 166 10.95 10.27 14.14
CA GLU A 166 10.48 10.00 15.49
C GLU A 166 9.70 8.69 15.59
N MET A 167 8.82 8.38 14.62
CA MET A 167 8.09 7.11 14.56
C MET A 167 9.04 5.93 14.45
N ILE A 168 10.07 6.01 13.59
CA ILE A 168 11.10 4.98 13.45
C ILE A 168 11.87 4.77 14.76
N ALA A 169 12.28 5.86 15.39
CA ALA A 169 12.99 5.80 16.68
C ALA A 169 12.10 5.21 17.79
N PHE A 170 10.82 5.56 17.83
CA PHE A 170 9.85 5.04 18.79
C PHE A 170 9.56 3.55 18.56
N ALA A 171 9.36 3.16 17.30
CA ALA A 171 9.07 1.78 16.90
C ALA A 171 10.24 0.81 17.19
N GLY A 172 11.47 1.30 17.09
CA GLY A 172 12.67 0.45 17.27
C GLY A 172 12.62 -0.77 16.33
N ASN A 173 12.71 -1.96 16.93
CA ASN A 173 12.59 -3.24 16.21
C ASN A 173 11.23 -3.93 16.42
N ALA A 174 10.28 -3.28 17.11
CA ALA A 174 9.01 -3.90 17.45
C ALA A 174 8.00 -3.88 16.30
N ILE A 175 8.06 -2.86 15.43
CA ILE A 175 7.22 -2.72 14.26
C ILE A 175 7.96 -1.91 13.19
N GLU A 176 7.82 -2.30 11.93
CA GLU A 176 8.46 -1.60 10.81
C GLU A 176 7.66 -0.36 10.42
N ILE A 177 8.36 0.75 10.13
CA ILE A 177 7.75 1.95 9.57
C ILE A 177 8.07 2.02 8.08
N LEU A 178 7.02 2.11 7.26
CA LEU A 178 7.07 2.19 5.80
C LEU A 178 6.58 3.58 5.38
N PRO A 179 7.46 4.53 5.09
CA PRO A 179 7.05 5.84 4.58
C PRO A 179 6.44 5.73 3.19
N GLY A 180 5.32 6.44 2.97
CA GLY A 180 4.63 6.52 1.69
C GLY A 180 3.89 7.84 1.51
N ALA A 181 3.27 8.02 0.35
CA ALA A 181 2.60 9.23 -0.12
C ALA A 181 3.55 10.37 -0.51
N GLY A 182 3.71 10.56 -1.81
CA GLY A 182 4.49 11.65 -2.39
C GLY A 182 6.00 11.39 -2.45
N ILE A 183 6.45 10.15 -2.30
CA ILE A 183 7.82 9.76 -2.61
C ILE A 183 7.99 9.71 -4.13
N THR A 184 9.05 10.36 -4.61
CA THR A 184 9.39 10.46 -6.03
C THR A 184 10.87 10.19 -6.26
N LEU A 185 11.27 9.99 -7.52
CA LEU A 185 12.67 9.83 -7.91
C LEU A 185 13.54 11.03 -7.44
N GLU A 186 12.96 12.23 -7.41
CA GLU A 186 13.66 13.46 -7.06
C GLU A 186 13.87 13.60 -5.56
N ASN A 187 13.00 13.01 -4.72
CA ASN A 187 13.03 13.22 -3.28
C ASN A 187 13.39 11.96 -2.45
N VAL A 188 13.42 10.77 -3.06
CA VAL A 188 13.61 9.50 -2.33
C VAL A 188 14.91 9.46 -1.53
N ASP A 189 16.02 9.95 -2.07
CA ASP A 189 17.31 10.00 -1.35
C ASP A 189 17.22 10.87 -0.09
N ARG A 190 16.47 11.98 -0.17
CA ARG A 190 16.27 12.86 0.96
C ARG A 190 15.37 12.20 2.01
N VAL A 191 14.28 11.55 1.58
CA VAL A 191 13.40 10.81 2.50
C VAL A 191 14.22 9.77 3.28
N VAL A 192 14.96 8.92 2.58
CA VAL A 192 15.79 7.88 3.21
C VAL A 192 16.82 8.47 4.18
N ARG A 193 17.56 9.48 3.73
CA ARG A 193 18.63 10.10 4.54
C ARG A 193 18.11 10.79 5.79
N GLU A 194 16.99 11.54 5.69
CA GLU A 194 16.49 12.38 6.79
C GLU A 194 15.62 11.59 7.78
N THR A 195 14.96 10.52 7.30
CA THR A 195 14.14 9.67 8.18
C THR A 195 14.91 8.48 8.76
N GLY A 196 15.92 7.99 8.05
CA GLY A 196 16.62 6.74 8.38
C GLY A 196 15.81 5.49 8.09
N CYS A 197 14.76 5.55 7.25
CA CYS A 197 13.95 4.41 6.90
C CYS A 197 14.74 3.36 6.11
N SER A 198 14.37 2.08 6.28
CA SER A 198 14.93 0.93 5.55
C SER A 198 14.07 0.49 4.37
N GLN A 199 12.94 1.13 4.16
CA GLN A 199 11.99 0.80 3.09
C GLN A 199 11.18 2.03 2.70
N VAL A 200 10.67 2.03 1.46
CA VAL A 200 9.82 3.11 0.92
C VAL A 200 8.67 2.55 0.10
N HIS A 201 7.53 3.24 0.12
CA HIS A 201 6.32 2.90 -0.62
C HIS A 201 5.97 4.03 -1.57
N LEU A 202 5.79 3.72 -2.85
CA LEU A 202 5.40 4.71 -3.85
C LEU A 202 4.57 4.11 -4.98
N ALA A 203 3.95 4.99 -5.76
CA ALA A 203 3.29 4.67 -7.02
C ALA A 203 3.72 5.67 -8.09
N ARG A 204 3.86 5.20 -9.31
CA ARG A 204 4.00 6.02 -10.50
C ARG A 204 3.40 5.31 -11.69
N HIS A 205 2.52 5.99 -12.40
CA HIS A 205 1.83 5.43 -13.56
C HIS A 205 2.19 6.18 -14.82
N ARG A 206 2.15 5.48 -15.95
CA ARG A 206 2.10 6.01 -17.31
C ARG A 206 0.70 5.77 -17.88
N ILE A 207 0.32 6.57 -18.84
CA ILE A 207 -0.99 6.45 -19.49
C ILE A 207 -0.89 5.59 -20.73
N LEU A 208 -1.75 4.59 -20.84
CA LEU A 208 -2.05 3.88 -22.06
C LEU A 208 -3.36 4.41 -22.64
N THR A 209 -3.42 4.54 -23.97
CA THR A 209 -4.65 4.94 -24.67
C THR A 209 -5.43 3.70 -25.05
N ASP A 210 -6.69 3.64 -24.62
CA ASP A 210 -7.66 2.64 -25.10
C ASP A 210 -8.56 3.28 -26.17
N THR A 211 -8.46 2.78 -27.39
CA THR A 211 -9.23 3.30 -28.53
C THR A 211 -10.62 2.67 -28.66
N SER A 212 -10.97 1.69 -27.83
CA SER A 212 -12.24 0.97 -27.94
C SER A 212 -13.47 1.84 -27.71
N VAL A 213 -13.32 2.96 -26.99
CA VAL A 213 -14.39 3.93 -26.72
C VAL A 213 -14.44 5.10 -27.73
N ALA A 214 -13.58 5.07 -28.77
CA ALA A 214 -13.42 6.21 -29.68
C ALA A 214 -14.68 6.57 -30.48
N ASN A 215 -15.60 5.60 -30.70
CA ASN A 215 -16.81 5.80 -31.47
C ASN A 215 -17.89 6.63 -30.77
N ASN A 216 -17.87 6.67 -29.42
CA ASN A 216 -18.81 7.48 -28.64
C ASN A 216 -18.17 7.97 -27.33
N ARG A 217 -17.46 9.07 -27.40
CA ARG A 217 -16.71 9.65 -26.27
C ARG A 217 -17.59 10.42 -25.28
N GLU A 218 -18.88 10.53 -25.53
CA GLU A 218 -19.82 11.20 -24.62
C GLU A 218 -20.41 10.26 -23.58
N ILE A 219 -20.12 8.97 -23.68
CA ILE A 219 -20.56 7.97 -22.70
C ILE A 219 -19.48 7.79 -21.64
N TYR A 220 -19.85 7.98 -20.38
CA TYR A 220 -19.02 7.82 -19.21
C TYR A 220 -19.55 6.69 -18.35
N TYR A 221 -18.68 5.72 -17.99
CA TYR A 221 -19.03 4.59 -17.13
C TYR A 221 -18.62 4.83 -15.68
N GLY A 222 -17.54 5.57 -15.45
CA GLY A 222 -16.95 5.79 -14.13
C GLY A 222 -17.46 7.02 -13.36
N GLY A 223 -18.47 7.74 -13.89
CA GLY A 223 -18.93 9.03 -13.33
C GLY A 223 -18.10 10.22 -13.81
N CYS A 224 -18.70 11.41 -13.80
CA CYS A 224 -18.23 12.61 -14.52
C CYS A 224 -16.91 13.22 -14.01
N LEU A 225 -16.25 12.64 -13.04
CA LEU A 225 -15.05 13.24 -12.45
C LEU A 225 -13.76 12.48 -12.74
N TYR A 226 -13.79 11.29 -13.42
CA TYR A 226 -12.59 10.50 -13.52
C TYR A 226 -12.60 9.42 -14.58
N PRO A 227 -11.40 9.03 -15.02
CA PRO A 227 -10.62 9.73 -16.06
C PRO A 227 -11.34 9.61 -17.39
N PRO A 228 -10.89 10.27 -18.48
CA PRO A 228 -11.41 9.96 -19.81
C PRO A 228 -11.39 8.44 -20.03
N GLU A 229 -12.46 7.88 -20.57
CA GLU A 229 -12.63 6.42 -20.73
C GLU A 229 -11.57 5.80 -21.68
N ASP A 230 -10.84 6.61 -22.43
CA ASP A 230 -9.76 6.21 -23.32
C ASP A 230 -8.37 6.19 -22.65
N ARG A 231 -8.29 6.34 -21.32
CA ARG A 231 -7.03 6.37 -20.58
C ARG A 231 -6.98 5.26 -19.54
N ILE A 232 -5.94 4.44 -19.64
CA ILE A 232 -5.61 3.40 -18.66
C ILE A 232 -4.30 3.77 -17.99
N GLU A 233 -4.31 3.88 -16.67
CA GLU A 233 -3.11 4.04 -15.87
C GLU A 233 -2.46 2.68 -15.64
N ILE A 234 -1.14 2.60 -15.88
CA ILE A 234 -0.34 1.42 -15.61
C ILE A 234 0.98 1.82 -14.97
N THR A 235 1.51 1.01 -14.08
CA THR A 235 2.81 1.25 -13.43
C THR A 235 3.91 1.53 -14.46
N ASP A 236 4.66 2.59 -14.23
CA ASP A 236 5.80 2.99 -15.07
C ASP A 236 7.04 2.19 -14.64
N ARG A 237 7.33 1.11 -15.39
CA ARG A 237 8.48 0.23 -15.15
C ARG A 237 9.81 0.99 -15.15
N GLU A 238 10.01 1.91 -16.10
CA GLU A 238 11.26 2.65 -16.23
C GLU A 238 11.49 3.55 -15.02
N TYR A 239 10.41 4.17 -14.54
CA TYR A 239 10.46 4.97 -13.32
C TYR A 239 10.79 4.12 -12.09
N VAL A 240 10.19 2.92 -11.95
CA VAL A 240 10.51 1.97 -10.86
C VAL A 240 12.00 1.59 -10.91
N SER A 241 12.51 1.26 -12.10
CA SER A 241 13.94 0.94 -12.30
C SER A 241 14.86 2.12 -11.95
N ALA A 242 14.48 3.34 -12.31
CA ALA A 242 15.23 4.53 -11.96
C ALA A 242 15.27 4.77 -10.43
N VAL A 243 14.14 4.57 -9.74
CA VAL A 243 14.08 4.64 -8.27
C VAL A 243 14.92 3.52 -7.65
N ARG A 244 14.82 2.28 -8.13
CA ARG A 244 15.63 1.15 -7.66
C ARG A 244 17.13 1.44 -7.77
N SER A 245 17.58 1.93 -8.92
CA SER A 245 18.95 2.32 -9.16
C SER A 245 19.41 3.44 -8.20
N ARG A 246 18.55 4.42 -7.95
CA ARG A 246 18.82 5.52 -7.02
C ARG A 246 19.01 5.02 -5.58
N LEU A 247 18.22 4.04 -5.16
CA LEU A 247 18.31 3.42 -3.84
C LEU A 247 19.54 2.52 -3.65
N GLY A 248 20.32 2.27 -4.71
CA GLY A 248 21.57 1.51 -4.64
C GLY A 248 21.40 0.02 -4.92
N GLY A 249 20.29 -0.41 -5.55
CA GLY A 249 20.12 -1.77 -6.05
C GLY A 249 20.95 -1.99 -7.29
N SER A 250 21.71 -3.10 -7.34
CA SER A 250 22.27 -3.60 -8.60
C SER A 250 21.13 -4.13 -9.48
N GLU A 251 21.22 -3.93 -10.78
CA GLU A 251 20.36 -4.63 -11.74
C GLU A 251 20.44 -6.15 -11.45
N ARG A 252 19.29 -6.73 -11.13
CA ARG A 252 19.13 -8.18 -10.95
C ARG A 252 18.90 -8.86 -12.27
#